data_a0c4a32400f344c43ecbb6e7e3cd73a0
#
_entry.id   a0c4a32400f344c43ecbb6e7e3cd73a0
#
_cell.length_a   1.000
_cell.length_b   1.000
_cell.length_c   1.000
_cell.angle_alpha   90.00
_cell.angle_beta   90.00
_cell.angle_gamma   90.00
#
_symmetry.space_group_name_H-M   'P 1'
#
loop_
_entity.id
_entity.type
_entity.pdbx_description
1 polymer ?
#
loop_
_entity_poly.entity_id
_entity_poly.type
_entity_poly.pdbx_seq_one_letter_code
_entity_poly.pdbx_strand_id
1 'polypeptide(L)'
;QMFINKTWLDRLWLAMPSTYKEFQNVLKAFKEKDANGNGDPNDEIPFGAGYANSVMFFCLPFGTTIGTDNTYQMALRNNTPVFLPTSEQYKNGIAWMHECYEQGLIDAELFTEDGSMRDAKLMSATPVVGCAPGWTADSTFGANAGQYEALYALAGPDGQRYISSYP
;
A
#
# COMPACT_ATOMS: atom_id res chain seq x y z
N GLN A 1 -7.45 6.12 -1.00
CA GLN A 1 -6.64 6.35 0.19
C GLN A 1 -5.95 5.05 0.60
N MET A 2 -4.77 5.12 1.22
CA MET A 2 -4.10 3.96 1.83
C MET A 2 -4.52 3.86 3.29
N PHE A 3 -4.79 2.65 3.77
CA PHE A 3 -5.06 2.35 5.16
C PHE A 3 -4.03 1.36 5.71
N ILE A 4 -3.75 1.46 7.01
CA ILE A 4 -2.85 0.57 7.74
C ILE A 4 -3.50 0.10 9.03
N ASN A 5 -3.31 -1.17 9.38
CA ASN A 5 -3.85 -1.73 10.61
C ASN A 5 -3.10 -1.17 11.83
N LYS A 6 -3.75 -0.21 12.50
CA LYS A 6 -3.20 0.46 13.70
C LYS A 6 -3.07 -0.50 14.87
N THR A 7 -3.99 -1.46 15.00
CA THR A 7 -3.95 -2.46 16.07
C THR A 7 -2.70 -3.34 15.94
N TRP A 8 -2.29 -3.69 14.72
CA TRP A 8 -1.05 -4.44 14.48
C TRP A 8 0.19 -3.60 14.81
N LEU A 9 0.20 -2.31 14.42
CA LEU A 9 1.28 -1.40 14.80
C LEU A 9 1.46 -1.35 16.32
N ASP A 10 0.36 -1.17 17.05
CA ASP A 10 0.39 -1.06 18.51
C ASP A 10 0.84 -2.37 19.15
N ARG A 11 0.35 -3.51 18.70
CA ARG A 11 0.76 -4.83 19.21
C ARG A 11 2.25 -5.09 19.03
N LEU A 12 2.79 -4.69 17.88
CA LEU A 12 4.21 -4.86 17.56
C LEU A 12 5.11 -3.72 18.05
N TRP A 13 4.55 -2.72 18.74
CA TRP A 13 5.25 -1.54 19.25
C TRP A 13 5.92 -0.74 18.13
N LEU A 14 5.25 -0.64 16.98
CA LEU A 14 5.72 0.10 15.81
C LEU A 14 5.04 1.47 15.72
N ALA A 15 5.82 2.48 15.34
CA ALA A 15 5.28 3.79 15.02
C ALA A 15 4.60 3.78 13.64
N MET A 16 3.66 4.71 13.42
CA MET A 16 3.10 4.99 12.11
C MET A 16 4.21 5.39 11.15
N PRO A 17 4.41 4.70 10.02
CA PRO A 17 5.51 5.00 9.11
C PRO A 17 5.30 6.35 8.41
N SER A 18 6.37 7.09 8.23
CA SER A 18 6.40 8.41 7.63
C SER A 18 7.22 8.47 6.34
N THR A 19 8.06 7.48 6.09
CA THR A 19 8.88 7.32 4.90
C THR A 19 8.61 5.98 4.22
N TYR A 20 8.95 5.87 2.94
CA TYR A 20 8.80 4.62 2.20
C TYR A 20 9.64 3.46 2.80
N LYS A 21 10.80 3.76 3.38
CA LYS A 21 11.65 2.76 4.06
C LYS A 21 11.08 2.31 5.39
N GLU A 22 10.53 3.23 6.18
CA GLU A 22 9.82 2.86 7.41
C GLU A 22 8.60 2.01 7.09
N PHE A 23 7.86 2.33 6.04
CA PHE A 23 6.74 1.53 5.57
C PHE A 23 7.18 0.12 5.18
N GLN A 24 8.25 -0.03 4.41
CA GLN A 24 8.81 -1.35 4.08
C GLN A 24 9.19 -2.15 5.33
N ASN A 25 9.79 -1.51 6.33
CA ASN A 25 10.13 -2.16 7.60
C ASN A 25 8.89 -2.59 8.39
N VAL A 26 7.82 -1.80 8.37
CA VAL A 26 6.53 -2.17 8.96
C VAL A 26 5.94 -3.39 8.25
N LEU A 27 5.94 -3.41 6.91
CA LEU A 27 5.46 -4.56 6.15
C LEU A 27 6.26 -5.84 6.46
N LYS A 28 7.59 -5.74 6.62
CA LYS A 28 8.44 -6.87 7.06
C LYS A 28 8.03 -7.37 8.44
N ALA A 29 7.83 -6.46 9.38
CA ALA A 29 7.41 -6.83 10.73
C ALA A 29 6.02 -7.49 10.74
N PHE A 30 5.09 -7.04 9.90
CA PHE A 30 3.78 -7.67 9.74
C PHE A 30 3.90 -9.09 9.18
N LYS A 31 4.82 -9.33 8.25
CA LYS A 31 5.06 -10.65 7.67
C LYS A 31 5.74 -11.63 8.63
N GLU A 32 6.68 -11.15 9.43
CA GLU A 32 7.57 -11.99 10.22
C GLU A 32 7.02 -12.32 11.61
N LYS A 33 5.93 -11.68 12.01
CA LYS A 33 5.37 -11.78 13.36
C LYS A 33 3.87 -12.03 13.28
N ASP A 34 3.34 -12.69 14.31
CA ASP A 34 1.90 -12.82 14.54
C ASP A 34 1.30 -11.43 14.86
N ALA A 35 1.09 -10.64 13.80
CA ALA A 35 0.64 -9.26 13.92
C ALA A 35 -0.84 -9.18 14.29
N ASN A 36 -1.67 -10.12 13.80
CA ASN A 36 -3.07 -10.22 14.14
C ASN A 36 -3.32 -10.86 15.52
N GLY A 37 -2.35 -11.61 16.07
CA GLY A 37 -2.37 -12.21 17.40
C GLY A 37 -3.28 -13.42 17.50
N ASN A 38 -3.47 -14.15 16.41
CA ASN A 38 -4.29 -15.35 16.39
C ASN A 38 -3.51 -16.64 16.69
N GLY A 39 -2.17 -16.56 16.81
CA GLY A 39 -1.26 -17.66 17.08
C GLY A 39 -0.66 -18.31 15.84
N ASP A 40 -0.98 -17.84 14.63
CA ASP A 40 -0.38 -18.28 13.36
C ASP A 40 0.37 -17.12 12.71
N PRO A 41 1.71 -17.08 12.74
CA PRO A 41 2.48 -15.99 12.14
C PRO A 41 2.65 -16.11 10.61
N ASN A 42 1.89 -16.98 9.94
CA ASN A 42 2.02 -17.23 8.50
C ASN A 42 0.78 -16.84 7.71
N ASP A 43 -0.25 -16.33 8.35
CA ASP A 43 -1.49 -15.93 7.69
C ASP A 43 -1.58 -14.42 7.40
N GLU A 44 -0.59 -13.64 7.83
CA GLU A 44 -0.56 -12.22 7.58
C GLU A 44 -0.19 -11.87 6.13
N ILE A 45 -1.00 -11.00 5.54
CA ILE A 45 -0.77 -10.35 4.25
C ILE A 45 -0.35 -8.90 4.53
N PRO A 46 0.94 -8.57 4.47
CA PRO A 46 1.39 -7.22 4.87
C PRO A 46 0.75 -6.12 4.03
N PHE A 47 0.69 -6.32 2.70
CA PHE A 47 0.00 -5.45 1.77
C PHE A 47 -0.92 -6.28 0.87
N GLY A 48 -2.21 -6.18 1.10
CA GLY A 48 -3.25 -6.70 0.22
C GLY A 48 -3.80 -5.58 -0.65
N ALA A 49 -4.02 -5.84 -1.93
CA ALA A 49 -4.56 -4.82 -2.80
C ALA A 49 -5.98 -5.16 -3.24
N GLY A 50 -6.77 -4.12 -3.38
CA GLY A 50 -8.11 -4.27 -3.91
C GLY A 50 -8.15 -4.57 -5.40
N TYR A 51 -7.19 -4.07 -6.15
CA TYR A 51 -7.06 -4.26 -7.59
C TYR A 51 -5.57 -4.24 -7.97
N ALA A 52 -5.20 -4.95 -9.04
CA ALA A 52 -3.82 -5.01 -9.51
C ALA A 52 -3.16 -3.64 -9.70
N ASN A 53 -3.93 -2.60 -10.10
CA ASN A 53 -3.41 -1.25 -10.23
C ASN A 53 -3.16 -0.54 -8.87
N SER A 54 -3.64 -1.09 -7.77
CA SER A 54 -3.42 -0.51 -6.43
C SER A 54 -1.95 -0.55 -6.02
N VAL A 55 -1.14 -1.44 -6.58
CA VAL A 55 0.31 -1.46 -6.38
C VAL A 55 1.00 -0.17 -6.80
N MET A 56 0.34 0.62 -7.65
CA MET A 56 0.87 1.91 -8.07
C MET A 56 1.00 2.92 -6.92
N PHE A 57 0.38 2.67 -5.76
CA PHE A 57 0.65 3.42 -4.54
C PHE A 57 2.13 3.37 -4.12
N PHE A 58 2.85 2.30 -4.48
CA PHE A 58 4.30 2.20 -4.29
C PHE A 58 5.09 3.22 -5.12
N CYS A 59 4.52 3.75 -6.17
CA CYS A 59 5.19 4.76 -6.99
C CYS A 59 5.02 6.19 -6.45
N LEU A 60 4.05 6.43 -5.57
CA LEU A 60 3.78 7.78 -5.03
C LEU A 60 4.99 8.39 -4.31
N PRO A 61 5.73 7.68 -3.43
CA PRO A 61 6.89 8.25 -2.76
C PRO A 61 8.00 8.70 -3.70
N PHE A 62 7.98 8.24 -4.94
CA PHE A 62 8.95 8.61 -5.98
C PHE A 62 8.44 9.77 -6.87
N GLY A 63 7.32 10.38 -6.50
CA GLY A 63 6.77 11.54 -7.23
C GLY A 63 6.03 11.19 -8.51
N THR A 64 5.61 9.95 -8.69
CA THR A 64 4.73 9.57 -9.79
C THR A 64 3.30 9.51 -9.30
N THR A 65 2.48 10.39 -9.81
CA THR A 65 1.03 10.33 -9.58
C THR A 65 0.42 9.42 -10.64
N ILE A 66 0.11 8.21 -10.24
CA ILE A 66 -0.67 7.31 -11.09
C ILE A 66 -2.07 7.30 -10.52
N GLY A 67 -2.89 8.19 -11.01
CA GLY A 67 -4.33 8.08 -10.85
C GLY A 67 -4.86 7.09 -11.87
N THR A 68 -5.83 6.29 -11.49
CA THR A 68 -6.63 5.48 -12.43
C THR A 68 -7.25 6.35 -13.52
N ASP A 69 -7.39 7.65 -13.27
CA ASP A 69 -8.01 8.63 -14.14
C ASP A 69 -7.01 9.37 -15.03
N ASN A 70 -5.71 9.16 -14.86
CA ASN A 70 -4.72 9.69 -15.77
C ASN A 70 -4.58 8.80 -17.01
N THR A 71 -5.60 8.82 -17.84
CA THR A 71 -5.68 8.01 -19.07
C THR A 71 -4.45 8.19 -19.96
N TYR A 72 -3.81 9.35 -19.94
CA TYR A 72 -2.66 9.65 -20.77
C TYR A 72 -1.32 9.40 -20.10
N GLN A 73 -1.30 9.06 -18.80
CA GLN A 73 -0.08 8.84 -18.01
C GLN A 73 0.90 10.02 -18.10
N MET A 74 0.37 11.24 -18.18
CA MET A 74 1.16 12.47 -18.33
C MET A 74 1.13 13.29 -17.04
N ALA A 75 2.25 13.97 -16.76
CA ALA A 75 2.32 14.97 -15.71
C ALA A 75 3.09 16.21 -16.20
N LEU A 76 2.83 17.35 -15.57
CA LEU A 76 3.66 18.54 -15.76
C LEU A 76 4.78 18.56 -14.71
N ARG A 77 6.03 18.64 -15.18
CA ARG A 77 7.21 18.81 -14.34
C ARG A 77 7.94 20.05 -14.81
N ASN A 78 8.08 21.05 -13.94
CA ASN A 78 8.70 22.34 -14.30
C ASN A 78 8.11 22.91 -15.62
N ASN A 79 6.79 22.90 -15.73
CA ASN A 79 6.04 23.36 -16.91
C ASN A 79 6.32 22.59 -18.22
N THR A 80 6.91 21.39 -18.12
CA THR A 80 7.18 20.51 -19.26
C THR A 80 6.33 19.24 -19.12
N PRO A 81 5.60 18.82 -20.17
CA PRO A 81 4.89 17.54 -20.17
C PRO A 81 5.87 16.38 -20.10
N VAL A 82 5.62 15.43 -19.20
CA VAL A 82 6.41 14.21 -19.03
C VAL A 82 5.48 13.02 -19.14
N PHE A 83 5.85 12.04 -19.95
CA PHE A 83 5.18 10.74 -19.98
C PHE A 83 5.72 9.88 -18.82
N LEU A 84 4.90 9.66 -17.82
CA LEU A 84 5.31 9.06 -16.55
C LEU A 84 5.97 7.68 -16.70
N PRO A 85 5.45 6.74 -17.52
CA PRO A 85 6.04 5.41 -17.65
C PRO A 85 7.50 5.38 -18.14
N THR A 86 7.98 6.46 -18.75
CA THR A 86 9.39 6.57 -19.19
C THR A 86 10.28 7.36 -18.23
N SER A 87 9.73 7.81 -17.10
CA SER A 87 10.47 8.60 -16.13
C SER A 87 11.31 7.72 -15.19
N GLU A 88 12.46 8.24 -14.74
CA GLU A 88 13.27 7.56 -13.71
C GLU A 88 12.52 7.40 -12.39
N GLN A 89 11.64 8.33 -12.05
CA GLN A 89 10.79 8.27 -10.86
C GLN A 89 9.87 7.05 -10.91
N TYR A 90 9.22 6.81 -12.05
CA TYR A 90 8.38 5.63 -12.23
C TYR A 90 9.18 4.33 -12.14
N LYS A 91 10.32 4.27 -12.84
CA LYS A 91 11.22 3.12 -12.80
C LYS A 91 11.66 2.80 -11.37
N ASN A 92 12.03 3.81 -10.58
CA ASN A 92 12.44 3.62 -9.19
C ASN A 92 11.28 3.14 -8.30
N GLY A 93 10.08 3.65 -8.51
CA GLY A 93 8.87 3.19 -7.82
C GLY A 93 8.55 1.73 -8.13
N ILE A 94 8.61 1.34 -9.41
CA ILE A 94 8.41 -0.06 -9.83
C ILE A 94 9.53 -0.97 -9.27
N ALA A 95 10.77 -0.52 -9.25
CA ALA A 95 11.88 -1.29 -8.69
C ALA A 95 11.68 -1.56 -7.18
N TRP A 96 11.24 -0.54 -6.43
CA TRP A 96 10.90 -0.72 -5.02
C TRP A 96 9.69 -1.63 -4.80
N MET A 97 8.66 -1.48 -5.62
CA MET A 97 7.50 -2.38 -5.59
C MET A 97 7.92 -3.84 -5.84
N HIS A 98 8.76 -4.07 -6.85
CA HIS A 98 9.29 -5.40 -7.18
C HIS A 98 10.09 -5.97 -6.01
N GLU A 99 10.98 -5.17 -5.39
CA GLU A 99 11.70 -5.58 -4.19
C GLU A 99 10.75 -6.01 -3.05
N CYS A 100 9.68 -5.24 -2.81
CA CYS A 100 8.67 -5.59 -1.81
C CYS A 100 7.92 -6.89 -2.17
N TYR A 101 7.61 -7.08 -3.45
CA TYR A 101 6.94 -8.29 -3.92
C TYR A 101 7.82 -9.53 -3.75
N GLU A 102 9.09 -9.48 -4.14
CA GLU A 102 10.03 -10.59 -3.97
C GLU A 102 10.27 -10.97 -2.51
N GLN A 103 10.19 -10.00 -1.61
CA GLN A 103 10.25 -10.24 -0.17
C GLN A 103 8.93 -10.79 0.39
N GLY A 104 7.89 -10.95 -0.43
CA GLY A 104 6.56 -11.40 -0.04
C GLY A 104 5.83 -10.40 0.87
N LEU A 105 6.11 -9.11 0.72
CA LEU A 105 5.44 -8.03 1.45
C LEU A 105 4.16 -7.57 0.76
N ILE A 106 3.94 -8.00 -0.48
CA ILE A 106 2.74 -7.78 -1.27
C ILE A 106 2.09 -9.14 -1.49
N ASP A 107 0.79 -9.18 -1.40
CA ASP A 107 0.00 -10.41 -1.65
C ASP A 107 0.40 -11.05 -2.98
N ALA A 108 0.80 -12.31 -2.94
CA ALA A 108 1.23 -13.04 -4.11
C ALA A 108 0.09 -13.24 -5.14
N GLU A 109 -1.15 -13.27 -4.67
CA GLU A 109 -2.34 -13.47 -5.51
C GLU A 109 -2.89 -12.16 -6.10
N LEU A 110 -2.31 -11.01 -5.73
CA LEU A 110 -2.75 -9.67 -6.13
C LEU A 110 -3.10 -9.53 -7.61
N PHE A 111 -2.33 -10.19 -8.49
CA PHE A 111 -2.51 -10.08 -9.94
C PHE A 111 -3.47 -11.11 -10.52
N THR A 112 -3.94 -12.06 -9.72
CA THR A 112 -4.76 -13.20 -10.15
C THR A 112 -6.08 -13.33 -9.39
N GLU A 113 -6.20 -12.67 -8.24
CA GLU A 113 -7.42 -12.67 -7.43
C GLU A 113 -8.56 -11.91 -8.11
N ASP A 114 -9.77 -12.40 -7.95
CA ASP A 114 -10.99 -11.68 -8.31
C ASP A 114 -11.53 -10.84 -7.13
N GLY A 115 -12.60 -10.08 -7.40
CA GLY A 115 -13.20 -9.22 -6.39
C GLY A 115 -13.71 -9.96 -5.15
N SER A 116 -14.21 -11.19 -5.31
CA SER A 116 -14.72 -11.98 -4.18
C SER A 116 -13.60 -12.51 -3.29
N MET A 117 -12.51 -12.96 -3.89
CA MET A 117 -11.31 -13.41 -3.16
C MET A 117 -10.69 -12.27 -2.37
N ARG A 118 -10.56 -11.11 -3.01
CA ARG A 118 -10.11 -9.88 -2.35
C ARG A 118 -10.98 -9.50 -1.15
N ASP A 119 -12.29 -9.42 -1.35
CA ASP A 119 -13.22 -8.99 -0.30
C ASP A 119 -13.22 -9.99 0.87
N ALA A 120 -13.05 -11.30 0.59
CA ALA A 120 -12.92 -12.32 1.63
C ALA A 120 -11.66 -12.09 2.50
N LYS A 121 -10.55 -11.66 1.92
CA LYS A 121 -9.33 -11.31 2.67
C LYS A 121 -9.51 -10.03 3.49
N LEU A 122 -10.02 -8.95 2.87
CA LEU A 122 -10.16 -7.63 3.50
C LEU A 122 -11.19 -7.62 4.62
N MET A 123 -12.27 -8.40 4.48
CA MET A 123 -13.40 -8.43 5.43
C MET A 123 -13.43 -9.72 6.26
N SER A 124 -12.31 -10.45 6.34
CA SER A 124 -12.21 -11.67 7.15
C SER A 124 -12.52 -11.40 8.62
N ALA A 125 -13.10 -12.39 9.31
CA ALA A 125 -13.51 -12.26 10.72
C ALA A 125 -12.33 -11.91 11.64
N THR A 126 -11.17 -12.52 11.39
CA THR A 126 -9.88 -12.09 11.95
C THR A 126 -9.14 -11.35 10.85
N PRO A 127 -8.74 -10.08 11.05
CA PRO A 127 -7.99 -9.35 10.05
C PRO A 127 -6.70 -10.07 9.67
N VAL A 128 -6.53 -10.34 8.38
CA VAL A 128 -5.31 -10.95 7.83
C VAL A 128 -4.51 -9.97 6.96
N VAL A 129 -5.08 -8.80 6.66
CA VAL A 129 -4.44 -7.78 5.80
C VAL A 129 -3.93 -6.63 6.64
N GLY A 130 -2.64 -6.33 6.56
CA GLY A 130 -2.01 -5.22 7.30
C GLY A 130 -2.24 -3.86 6.68
N CYS A 131 -2.13 -3.75 5.36
CA CYS A 131 -2.32 -2.51 4.61
C CYS A 131 -3.10 -2.78 3.33
N ALA A 132 -4.00 -1.87 2.98
CA ALA A 132 -4.68 -1.90 1.68
C ALA A 132 -5.18 -0.51 1.27
N PRO A 133 -5.28 -0.22 -0.04
CA PRO A 133 -5.96 0.97 -0.53
C PRO A 133 -7.47 0.78 -0.55
N GLY A 134 -8.21 1.86 -0.34
CA GLY A 134 -9.66 1.88 -0.39
C GLY A 134 -10.25 3.28 -0.39
N TRP A 135 -11.56 3.39 -0.50
CA TRP A 135 -12.27 4.67 -0.43
C TRP A 135 -12.44 5.13 1.02
N THR A 136 -13.02 4.28 1.84
CA THR A 136 -13.18 4.48 3.28
C THR A 136 -12.79 3.19 4.00
N ALA A 137 -12.45 3.27 5.28
CA ALA A 137 -12.16 2.08 6.07
C ALA A 137 -13.37 1.15 6.15
N ASP A 138 -14.58 1.72 6.36
CA ASP A 138 -15.82 0.93 6.46
C ASP A 138 -16.12 0.14 5.20
N SER A 139 -15.96 0.76 4.01
CA SER A 139 -16.22 0.09 2.73
C SER A 139 -15.17 -0.94 2.38
N THR A 140 -13.96 -0.83 2.94
CA THR A 140 -12.83 -1.69 2.61
C THR A 140 -12.71 -2.87 3.58
N PHE A 141 -12.88 -2.63 4.89
CA PHE A 141 -12.62 -3.62 5.93
C PHE A 141 -13.87 -4.04 6.71
N GLY A 142 -15.03 -3.48 6.38
CA GLY A 142 -16.30 -3.83 7.01
C GLY A 142 -16.26 -3.72 8.53
N ALA A 143 -16.58 -4.81 9.24
CA ALA A 143 -16.61 -4.82 10.71
C ALA A 143 -15.26 -4.51 11.38
N ASN A 144 -14.16 -4.66 10.65
CA ASN A 144 -12.80 -4.42 11.16
C ASN A 144 -12.33 -2.98 10.94
N ALA A 145 -13.12 -2.11 10.34
CA ALA A 145 -12.75 -0.74 9.96
C ALA A 145 -12.11 0.06 11.11
N GLY A 146 -12.60 -0.12 12.35
CA GLY A 146 -12.06 0.55 13.52
C GLY A 146 -10.62 0.18 13.91
N GLN A 147 -10.04 -0.86 13.29
CA GLN A 147 -8.63 -1.24 13.49
C GLN A 147 -7.69 -0.52 12.52
N TYR A 148 -8.22 0.14 11.49
CA TYR A 148 -7.44 0.75 10.42
C TYR A 148 -7.47 2.26 10.49
N GLU A 149 -6.30 2.85 10.29
CA GLU A 149 -6.14 4.31 10.14
C GLU A 149 -5.62 4.65 8.76
N ALA A 150 -5.95 5.86 8.33
CA ALA A 150 -5.43 6.41 7.08
C ALA A 150 -3.91 6.61 7.17
N LEU A 151 -3.18 6.02 6.23
CA LEU A 151 -1.75 6.25 6.09
C LEU A 151 -1.53 7.55 5.30
N TYR A 152 -0.84 8.50 5.90
CA TYR A 152 -0.44 9.72 5.22
C TYR A 152 0.60 9.46 4.13
N ALA A 153 0.72 10.40 3.20
CA ALA A 153 1.72 10.31 2.15
C ALA A 153 3.13 10.09 2.73
N LEU A 154 3.78 9.07 2.25
CA LEU A 154 5.13 8.70 2.67
C LEU A 154 6.16 9.59 2.00
N ALA A 155 7.18 10.01 2.75
CA ALA A 155 8.31 10.71 2.16
C ALA A 155 9.16 9.75 1.31
N GLY A 156 9.52 10.21 0.12
CA GLY A 156 10.36 9.50 -0.83
C GLY A 156 11.87 9.66 -0.57
N PRO A 157 12.70 9.21 -1.51
CA PRO A 157 14.16 9.33 -1.41
C PRO A 157 14.66 10.78 -1.35
N ASP A 158 13.90 11.71 -1.89
CA ASP A 158 14.18 13.15 -1.90
C ASP A 158 13.65 13.87 -0.65
N GLY A 159 13.04 13.14 0.29
CA GLY A 159 12.39 13.66 1.48
C GLY A 159 11.05 14.36 1.24
N GLN A 160 10.56 14.39 0.01
CA GLN A 160 9.29 15.00 -0.34
C GLN A 160 8.13 14.00 -0.17
N ARG A 161 6.94 14.55 0.10
CA ARG A 161 5.68 13.80 0.16
C ARG A 161 4.82 14.17 -1.03
N TYR A 162 4.50 13.18 -1.82
CA TYR A 162 3.65 13.35 -3.00
C TYR A 162 2.27 12.81 -2.72
N ILE A 163 1.26 13.56 -3.11
CA ILE A 163 -0.14 13.17 -3.00
C ILE A 163 -0.75 13.15 -4.39
N SER A 164 -1.56 12.13 -4.66
CA SER A 164 -2.47 12.16 -5.79
C SER A 164 -3.72 12.90 -5.34
N SER A 165 -3.98 14.07 -5.92
CA SER A 165 -5.26 14.74 -5.73
C SER A 165 -6.18 14.36 -6.88
N TYR A 166 -7.41 13.94 -6.55
CA TYR A 166 -8.49 14.04 -7.50
C TYR A 166 -8.78 15.52 -7.73
N PRO A 167 -8.96 15.95 -8.98
CA PRO A 167 -9.39 17.31 -9.28
C PRO A 167 -10.80 17.56 -8.76
#